data_27100468a644724f5011ee219f8bbe05
#
_entry.id   27100468a644724f5011ee219f8bbe05
#
_cell.length_a   1.000
_cell.length_b   1.000
_cell.length_c   1.000
_cell.angle_alpha   90.00
_cell.angle_beta   90.00
_cell.angle_gamma   90.00
#
_symmetry.space_group_name_H-M   'P 1'
#
loop_
_entity.id
_entity.type
_entity.pdbx_description
1 polymer ?
#
loop_
_entity_poly.entity_id
_entity_poly.type
_entity_poly.pdbx_seq_one_letter_code
_entity_poly.pdbx_strand_id
1 'polypeptide(L)'
;MIAAAFNLFIPDTGARYGKQQTNPILLMRDFYNCFVMLWKDKLGQISLSVTTLFWGAGAVLQFLVLQWAAVHLGLPLDRGAVLQGVTAVGVALGAVLAGRFIPLRRSLDVLPAGVAMGAVVMGMIFVSNMGLVYALLIVIGMMAGFFVVPMNALLQHRGYVLLSAGHSIAVQNFNENISILVMLAIYSSMIRASIHINTIIIAFGTFVVVTMFSVILRHRYNQSRSDSLHLIGMKTDPQRGYP
;
A
#
# COMPACT_ATOMS: atom_id res chain seq x y z
N MET A 1 14.10 18.49 -11.68
CA MET A 1 15.04 18.61 -12.79
C MET A 1 15.67 17.26 -13.17
N ILE A 2 16.35 16.54 -12.25
CA ILE A 2 17.00 15.23 -12.55
C ILE A 2 15.99 14.19 -13.06
N ALA A 3 14.84 14.03 -12.40
CA ALA A 3 13.80 13.08 -12.83
C ALA A 3 13.24 13.41 -14.24
N ALA A 4 13.10 14.69 -14.58
CA ALA A 4 12.67 15.10 -15.92
C ALA A 4 13.72 14.75 -17.00
N ALA A 5 15.01 14.86 -16.67
CA ALA A 5 16.07 14.44 -17.57
C ALA A 5 16.05 12.92 -17.83
N PHE A 6 15.81 12.10 -16.78
CA PHE A 6 15.68 10.66 -16.95
C PHE A 6 14.46 10.26 -17.80
N ASN A 7 13.37 11.01 -17.76
CA ASN A 7 12.20 10.72 -18.59
C ASN A 7 12.50 10.85 -20.10
N LEU A 8 13.48 11.65 -20.50
CA LEU A 8 13.90 11.77 -21.91
C LEU A 8 14.60 10.50 -22.45
N PHE A 9 15.08 9.65 -21.56
CA PHE A 9 15.73 8.38 -21.93
C PHE A 9 14.77 7.19 -21.96
N ILE A 10 13.48 7.39 -21.67
CA ILE A 10 12.48 6.32 -21.77
C ILE A 10 12.24 6.03 -23.25
N PRO A 11 12.57 4.83 -23.76
CA PRO A 11 12.35 4.48 -25.15
C PRO A 11 10.85 4.44 -25.46
N ASP A 12 10.48 4.85 -26.66
CA ASP A 12 9.12 4.69 -27.15
C ASP A 12 8.79 3.19 -27.23
N THR A 13 7.79 2.78 -26.43
CA THR A 13 7.35 1.37 -26.38
C THR A 13 6.54 0.97 -27.60
N GLY A 14 6.21 1.91 -28.52
CA GLY A 14 5.36 1.66 -29.68
C GLY A 14 3.89 1.32 -29.32
N ALA A 15 3.50 1.41 -28.05
CA ALA A 15 2.14 1.13 -27.60
C ALA A 15 1.18 2.19 -28.17
N ARG A 16 0.27 1.77 -29.06
CA ARG A 16 -0.78 2.63 -29.59
C ARG A 16 -2.07 2.36 -28.84
N TYR A 17 -2.51 3.36 -28.09
CA TYR A 17 -3.83 3.34 -27.44
C TYR A 17 -4.88 3.88 -28.39
N GLY A 18 -6.09 3.32 -28.38
CA GLY A 18 -7.25 3.84 -29.12
C GLY A 18 -7.54 5.29 -28.73
N LYS A 19 -8.23 6.03 -29.63
CA LYS A 19 -8.66 7.40 -29.35
C LYS A 19 -9.52 7.40 -28.07
N GLN A 20 -9.07 8.13 -27.06
CA GLN A 20 -9.86 8.31 -25.83
C GLN A 20 -11.12 9.14 -26.14
N GLN A 21 -12.22 8.72 -25.52
CA GLN A 21 -13.46 9.49 -25.58
C GLN A 21 -13.30 10.79 -24.78
N THR A 22 -13.81 11.89 -25.33
CA THR A 22 -13.74 13.21 -24.69
C THR A 22 -14.97 13.54 -23.85
N ASN A 23 -15.99 12.69 -23.87
CA ASN A 23 -17.21 12.91 -23.08
C ASN A 23 -16.98 12.52 -21.61
N PRO A 24 -17.09 13.46 -20.64
CA PRO A 24 -16.85 13.20 -19.23
C PRO A 24 -17.72 12.09 -18.63
N ILE A 25 -18.98 11.98 -19.08
CA ILE A 25 -19.90 10.95 -18.57
C ILE A 25 -19.46 9.56 -18.99
N LEU A 26 -19.00 9.42 -20.24
CA LEU A 26 -18.48 8.14 -20.73
C LEU A 26 -17.17 7.77 -20.03
N LEU A 27 -16.28 8.75 -19.79
CA LEU A 27 -15.05 8.53 -19.01
C LEU A 27 -15.34 8.06 -17.58
N MET A 28 -16.34 8.64 -16.92
CA MET A 28 -16.75 8.20 -15.57
C MET A 28 -17.32 6.78 -15.61
N ARG A 29 -18.10 6.44 -16.61
CA ARG A 29 -18.63 5.08 -16.78
C ARG A 29 -17.52 4.07 -17.04
N ASP A 30 -16.56 4.42 -17.89
CA ASP A 30 -15.41 3.56 -18.18
C ASP A 30 -14.54 3.36 -16.94
N PHE A 31 -14.28 4.43 -16.17
CA PHE A 31 -13.59 4.33 -14.89
C PHE A 31 -14.34 3.41 -13.90
N TYR A 32 -15.67 3.56 -13.78
CA TYR A 32 -16.48 2.70 -12.92
C TYR A 32 -16.42 1.23 -13.35
N ASN A 33 -16.45 0.94 -14.64
CA ASN A 33 -16.32 -0.41 -15.15
C ASN A 33 -14.94 -1.00 -14.81
N CYS A 34 -13.86 -0.23 -15.00
CA CYS A 34 -12.50 -0.62 -14.63
C CYS A 34 -12.38 -0.88 -13.13
N PHE A 35 -12.95 -0.01 -12.30
CA PHE A 35 -13.00 -0.14 -10.85
C PHE A 35 -13.68 -1.47 -10.45
N VAL A 36 -14.89 -1.72 -10.97
CA VAL A 36 -15.65 -2.94 -10.67
C VAL A 36 -14.92 -4.19 -11.16
N MET A 37 -14.29 -4.13 -12.33
CA MET A 37 -13.54 -5.26 -12.89
C MET A 37 -12.37 -5.65 -12.00
N LEU A 38 -11.58 -4.67 -11.53
CA LEU A 38 -10.42 -4.94 -10.68
C LEU A 38 -10.83 -5.45 -9.29
N TRP A 39 -11.94 -4.92 -8.72
CA TRP A 39 -12.49 -5.41 -7.45
C TRP A 39 -13.15 -6.79 -7.55
N LYS A 40 -13.63 -7.20 -8.71
CA LYS A 40 -14.17 -8.56 -8.97
C LYS A 40 -13.08 -9.59 -9.23
N ASP A 41 -11.91 -9.18 -9.72
CA ASP A 41 -10.78 -10.09 -9.92
C ASP A 41 -10.23 -10.60 -8.59
N LYS A 42 -10.03 -11.92 -8.46
CA LYS A 42 -9.65 -12.55 -7.20
C LYS A 42 -8.29 -12.12 -6.66
N LEU A 43 -7.33 -11.86 -7.54
CA LEU A 43 -6.01 -11.36 -7.18
C LEU A 43 -6.00 -9.83 -7.12
N GLY A 44 -6.71 -9.18 -8.04
CA GLY A 44 -6.88 -7.74 -8.08
C GLY A 44 -7.47 -7.19 -6.78
N GLN A 45 -8.57 -7.78 -6.29
CA GLN A 45 -9.18 -7.33 -5.02
C GLN A 45 -8.24 -7.46 -3.82
N ILE A 46 -7.43 -8.52 -3.74
CA ILE A 46 -6.48 -8.71 -2.62
C ILE A 46 -5.37 -7.67 -2.70
N SER A 47 -4.71 -7.54 -3.86
CA SER A 47 -3.61 -6.58 -4.03
C SER A 47 -4.10 -5.13 -3.90
N LEU A 48 -5.26 -4.79 -4.46
CA LEU A 48 -5.85 -3.45 -4.34
C LEU A 48 -6.24 -3.14 -2.90
N SER A 49 -6.86 -4.07 -2.17
CA SER A 49 -7.19 -3.89 -0.74
C SER A 49 -5.95 -3.62 0.09
N VAL A 50 -4.88 -4.39 -0.17
CA VAL A 50 -3.61 -4.26 0.54
C VAL A 50 -2.94 -2.92 0.26
N THR A 51 -2.81 -2.50 -1.00
CA THR A 51 -2.18 -1.23 -1.34
C THR A 51 -3.00 -0.04 -0.83
N THR A 52 -4.33 -0.12 -0.93
CA THR A 52 -5.26 0.87 -0.37
C THR A 52 -5.08 1.03 1.14
N LEU A 53 -5.06 -0.07 1.88
CA LEU A 53 -4.80 -0.06 3.32
C LEU A 53 -3.41 0.48 3.64
N PHE A 54 -2.39 0.03 2.91
CA PHE A 54 -1.00 0.41 3.13
C PHE A 54 -0.81 1.94 3.03
N TRP A 55 -1.32 2.57 1.98
CA TRP A 55 -1.16 4.01 1.79
C TRP A 55 -1.95 4.82 2.81
N GLY A 56 -3.17 4.42 3.14
CA GLY A 56 -3.95 5.07 4.19
C GLY A 56 -3.30 4.92 5.56
N ALA A 57 -2.86 3.72 5.90
CA ALA A 57 -2.15 3.44 7.15
C ALA A 57 -0.80 4.15 7.22
N GLY A 58 -0.04 4.17 6.11
CA GLY A 58 1.24 4.86 6.03
C GLY A 58 1.13 6.36 6.27
N ALA A 59 0.09 7.00 5.73
CA ALA A 59 -0.18 8.42 5.96
C ALA A 59 -0.45 8.72 7.44
N VAL A 60 -1.25 7.89 8.12
CA VAL A 60 -1.50 8.04 9.56
C VAL A 60 -0.24 7.77 10.36
N LEU A 61 0.54 6.74 10.02
CA LEU A 61 1.76 6.37 10.74
C LEU A 61 2.78 7.52 10.77
N GLN A 62 2.88 8.31 9.69
CA GLN A 62 3.76 9.48 9.66
C GLN A 62 3.42 10.48 10.76
N PHE A 63 2.14 10.87 10.88
CA PHE A 63 1.69 11.81 11.91
C PHE A 63 1.74 11.20 13.30
N LEU A 64 1.41 9.91 13.41
CA LEU A 64 1.43 9.16 14.65
C LEU A 64 2.84 9.06 15.23
N VAL A 65 3.86 8.80 14.42
CA VAL A 65 5.27 8.79 14.88
C VAL A 65 5.70 10.17 15.38
N LEU A 66 5.33 11.26 14.69
CA LEU A 66 5.64 12.61 15.13
C LEU A 66 4.98 12.94 16.47
N GLN A 67 3.68 12.67 16.59
CA GLN A 67 2.92 12.94 17.82
C GLN A 67 3.40 12.06 18.98
N TRP A 68 3.69 10.79 18.73
CA TRP A 68 4.24 9.87 19.71
C TRP A 68 5.63 10.33 20.18
N ALA A 69 6.50 10.76 19.27
CA ALA A 69 7.81 11.27 19.59
C ALA A 69 7.73 12.52 20.48
N ALA A 70 6.80 13.43 20.21
CA ALA A 70 6.59 14.63 21.00
C ALA A 70 6.02 14.31 22.39
N VAL A 71 4.99 13.48 22.48
CA VAL A 71 4.25 13.23 23.73
C VAL A 71 4.94 12.19 24.61
N HIS A 72 5.46 11.11 24.02
CA HIS A 72 6.01 9.97 24.79
C HIS A 72 7.52 10.09 25.03
N LEU A 73 8.27 10.63 24.05
CA LEU A 73 9.72 10.79 24.15
C LEU A 73 10.15 12.22 24.49
N GLY A 74 9.23 13.19 24.53
CA GLY A 74 9.54 14.59 24.79
C GLY A 74 10.42 15.25 23.72
N LEU A 75 10.40 14.72 22.50
CA LEU A 75 11.27 15.19 21.42
C LEU A 75 10.65 16.39 20.68
N PRO A 76 11.45 17.39 20.32
CA PRO A 76 11.01 18.48 19.45
C PRO A 76 10.75 17.97 18.02
N LEU A 77 10.03 18.75 17.23
CA LEU A 77 9.54 18.36 15.88
C LEU A 77 10.68 17.97 14.93
N ASP A 78 11.80 18.66 14.98
CA ASP A 78 12.99 18.37 14.17
C ASP A 78 13.55 16.97 14.44
N ARG A 79 13.61 16.57 15.71
CA ARG A 79 14.02 15.21 16.09
C ARG A 79 12.99 14.17 15.69
N GLY A 80 11.69 14.49 15.80
CA GLY A 80 10.62 13.65 15.28
C GLY A 80 10.73 13.43 13.77
N ALA A 81 11.09 14.47 13.01
CA ALA A 81 11.32 14.36 11.56
C ALA A 81 12.51 13.43 11.23
N VAL A 82 13.58 13.43 12.05
CA VAL A 82 14.69 12.46 11.90
C VAL A 82 14.20 11.02 12.05
N LEU A 83 13.28 10.75 12.99
CA LEU A 83 12.69 9.41 13.15
C LEU A 83 11.93 8.95 11.91
N GLN A 84 11.27 9.85 11.19
CA GLN A 84 10.67 9.51 9.90
C GLN A 84 11.71 9.15 8.84
N GLY A 85 12.83 9.87 8.81
CA GLY A 85 13.97 9.53 7.95
C GLY A 85 14.52 8.12 8.23
N VAL A 86 14.61 7.76 9.51
CA VAL A 86 15.01 6.40 9.93
C VAL A 86 14.02 5.34 9.43
N THR A 87 12.71 5.62 9.55
CA THR A 87 11.68 4.72 9.01
C THR A 87 11.80 4.58 7.49
N ALA A 88 12.06 5.68 6.77
CA ALA A 88 12.24 5.66 5.32
C ALA A 88 13.44 4.81 4.88
N VAL A 89 14.55 4.84 5.63
CA VAL A 89 15.69 3.92 5.41
C VAL A 89 15.25 2.48 5.56
N GLY A 90 14.47 2.16 6.60
CA GLY A 90 13.86 0.83 6.76
C GLY A 90 13.03 0.43 5.53
N VAL A 91 12.15 1.32 5.05
CA VAL A 91 11.30 1.05 3.86
C VAL A 91 12.17 0.74 2.64
N ALA A 92 13.22 1.51 2.41
CA ALA A 92 14.14 1.27 1.29
C ALA A 92 14.82 -0.10 1.39
N LEU A 93 15.31 -0.47 2.58
CA LEU A 93 15.90 -1.80 2.81
C LEU A 93 14.89 -2.92 2.57
N GLY A 94 13.68 -2.78 3.10
CA GLY A 94 12.59 -3.75 2.90
C GLY A 94 12.21 -3.91 1.44
N ALA A 95 12.12 -2.80 0.70
CA ALA A 95 11.82 -2.80 -0.73
C ALA A 95 12.89 -3.54 -1.55
N VAL A 96 14.18 -3.30 -1.26
CA VAL A 96 15.31 -4.00 -1.92
C VAL A 96 15.26 -5.51 -1.62
N LEU A 97 15.03 -5.88 -0.36
CA LEU A 97 14.90 -7.30 0.02
C LEU A 97 13.72 -7.96 -0.68
N ALA A 98 12.56 -7.32 -0.71
CA ALA A 98 11.39 -7.83 -1.41
C ALA A 98 11.64 -8.04 -2.90
N GLY A 99 12.22 -7.03 -3.58
CA GLY A 99 12.53 -7.10 -5.00
C GLY A 99 13.52 -8.20 -5.35
N ARG A 100 14.44 -8.55 -4.42
CA ARG A 100 15.42 -9.61 -4.62
C ARG A 100 14.89 -11.02 -4.31
N PHE A 101 14.07 -11.16 -3.27
CA PHE A 101 13.72 -12.49 -2.74
C PHE A 101 12.28 -12.93 -3.04
N ILE A 102 11.39 -12.01 -3.39
CA ILE A 102 9.97 -12.32 -3.60
C ILE A 102 9.61 -12.21 -5.10
N PRO A 103 9.62 -13.32 -5.84
CA PRO A 103 9.13 -13.31 -7.21
C PRO A 103 7.62 -13.07 -7.24
N LEU A 104 7.10 -12.56 -8.36
CA LEU A 104 5.68 -12.23 -8.55
C LEU A 104 4.72 -13.38 -8.16
N ARG A 105 5.11 -14.63 -8.45
CA ARG A 105 4.30 -15.82 -8.10
C ARG A 105 4.13 -16.04 -6.60
N ARG A 106 5.03 -15.50 -5.80
CA ARG A 106 5.03 -15.61 -4.33
C ARG A 106 4.64 -14.31 -3.64
N SER A 107 4.10 -13.35 -4.38
CA SER A 107 3.72 -12.03 -3.83
C SER A 107 2.68 -12.12 -2.71
N LEU A 108 1.86 -13.17 -2.68
CA LEU A 108 0.86 -13.38 -1.63
C LEU A 108 1.45 -13.97 -0.33
N ASP A 109 2.66 -14.52 -0.38
CA ASP A 109 3.35 -15.07 0.80
C ASP A 109 3.72 -13.96 1.81
N VAL A 110 3.74 -12.70 1.38
CA VAL A 110 4.06 -11.56 2.26
C VAL A 110 2.86 -11.07 3.09
N LEU A 111 1.64 -11.54 2.84
CA LEU A 111 0.44 -11.09 3.56
C LEU A 111 0.55 -11.19 5.10
N PRO A 112 1.15 -12.25 5.69
CA PRO A 112 1.35 -12.31 7.14
C PRO A 112 2.25 -11.20 7.70
N ALA A 113 3.18 -10.66 6.89
CA ALA A 113 4.04 -9.55 7.30
C ALA A 113 3.22 -8.28 7.60
N GLY A 114 2.09 -8.06 6.91
CA GLY A 114 1.19 -6.95 7.20
C GLY A 114 0.51 -7.07 8.57
N VAL A 115 0.13 -8.29 8.99
CA VAL A 115 -0.40 -8.55 10.34
C VAL A 115 0.68 -8.30 11.39
N ALA A 116 1.88 -8.85 11.17
CA ALA A 116 3.01 -8.65 12.07
C ALA A 116 3.40 -7.17 12.20
N MET A 117 3.37 -6.40 11.10
CA MET A 117 3.63 -4.96 11.12
C MET A 117 2.66 -4.21 12.03
N GLY A 118 1.35 -4.51 11.96
CA GLY A 118 0.37 -3.89 12.87
C GLY A 118 0.65 -4.20 14.33
N ALA A 119 1.06 -5.43 14.66
CA ALA A 119 1.47 -5.82 16.00
C ALA A 119 2.75 -5.10 16.47
N VAL A 120 3.75 -4.97 15.60
CA VAL A 120 5.00 -4.25 15.90
C VAL A 120 4.75 -2.76 16.15
N VAL A 121 3.83 -2.14 15.41
CA VAL A 121 3.43 -0.74 15.65
C VAL A 121 2.85 -0.57 17.05
N MET A 122 2.02 -1.50 17.53
CA MET A 122 1.53 -1.45 18.92
C MET A 122 2.65 -1.51 19.95
N GLY A 123 3.77 -2.15 19.62
CA GLY A 123 4.97 -2.20 20.46
C GLY A 123 5.61 -0.84 20.75
N MET A 124 5.29 0.19 19.96
CA MET A 124 5.83 1.56 20.17
C MET A 124 5.51 2.08 21.58
N ILE A 125 4.39 1.70 22.17
CA ILE A 125 3.97 2.18 23.49
C ILE A 125 4.92 1.77 24.63
N PHE A 126 5.70 0.69 24.43
CA PHE A 126 6.60 0.14 25.44
C PHE A 126 8.06 0.61 25.28
N VAL A 127 8.36 1.36 24.23
CA VAL A 127 9.73 1.72 23.89
C VAL A 127 10.00 3.18 24.19
N SER A 128 10.95 3.43 25.10
CA SER A 128 11.40 4.78 25.47
C SER A 128 12.91 4.97 25.26
N ASN A 129 13.67 3.88 25.10
CA ASN A 129 15.11 3.97 24.82
C ASN A 129 15.34 4.32 23.34
N MET A 130 16.12 5.38 23.09
CA MET A 130 16.35 5.87 21.71
C MET A 130 16.97 4.84 20.78
N GLY A 131 17.87 4.00 21.27
CA GLY A 131 18.44 2.91 20.46
C GLY A 131 17.37 1.90 20.00
N LEU A 132 16.47 1.54 20.92
CA LEU A 132 15.33 0.66 20.60
C LEU A 132 14.31 1.36 19.69
N VAL A 133 14.10 2.68 19.85
CA VAL A 133 13.24 3.48 18.96
C VAL A 133 13.74 3.41 17.52
N TYR A 134 15.03 3.65 17.29
CA TYR A 134 15.61 3.55 15.95
C TYR A 134 15.46 2.13 15.37
N ALA A 135 15.79 1.10 16.15
CA ALA A 135 15.68 -0.28 15.72
C ALA A 135 14.21 -0.63 15.36
N LEU A 136 13.25 -0.23 16.20
CA LEU A 136 11.83 -0.47 15.99
C LEU A 136 11.32 0.19 14.71
N LEU A 137 11.67 1.47 14.49
CA LEU A 137 11.25 2.22 13.31
C LEU A 137 11.88 1.67 12.02
N ILE A 138 13.14 1.22 12.06
CA ILE A 138 13.76 0.51 10.94
C ILE A 138 12.99 -0.79 10.65
N VAL A 139 12.63 -1.57 11.66
CA VAL A 139 11.88 -2.82 11.49
C VAL A 139 10.50 -2.54 10.91
N ILE A 140 9.76 -1.54 11.44
CA ILE A 140 8.46 -1.14 10.90
C ILE A 140 8.59 -0.73 9.44
N GLY A 141 9.56 0.13 9.12
CA GLY A 141 9.84 0.55 7.75
C GLY A 141 10.21 -0.62 6.84
N MET A 142 11.09 -1.52 7.30
CA MET A 142 11.51 -2.69 6.54
C MET A 142 10.33 -3.62 6.23
N MET A 143 9.47 -3.89 7.23
CA MET A 143 8.25 -4.68 7.02
C MET A 143 7.32 -4.00 6.02
N ALA A 144 7.16 -2.69 6.11
CA ALA A 144 6.34 -1.89 5.19
C ALA A 144 6.84 -2.00 3.75
N GLY A 145 8.14 -1.77 3.50
CA GLY A 145 8.74 -1.88 2.17
C GLY A 145 8.70 -3.31 1.62
N PHE A 146 9.03 -4.30 2.47
CA PHE A 146 8.99 -5.72 2.11
C PHE A 146 7.59 -6.20 1.72
N PHE A 147 6.57 -5.64 2.33
CA PHE A 147 5.18 -5.98 2.11
C PHE A 147 4.58 -5.29 0.87
N VAL A 148 4.81 -3.98 0.69
CA VAL A 148 4.14 -3.20 -0.34
C VAL A 148 4.65 -3.49 -1.75
N VAL A 149 5.95 -3.78 -1.91
CA VAL A 149 6.56 -3.96 -3.24
C VAL A 149 5.97 -5.15 -4.00
N PRO A 150 5.88 -6.38 -3.44
CA PRO A 150 5.27 -7.50 -4.14
C PRO A 150 3.77 -7.30 -4.39
N MET A 151 3.06 -6.61 -3.49
CA MET A 151 1.63 -6.34 -3.64
C MET A 151 1.36 -5.34 -4.76
N ASN A 152 2.16 -4.29 -4.88
CA ASN A 152 2.11 -3.36 -6.01
C ASN A 152 2.43 -4.07 -7.33
N ALA A 153 3.46 -4.93 -7.35
CA ALA A 153 3.81 -5.70 -8.55
C ALA A 153 2.66 -6.61 -8.99
N LEU A 154 1.99 -7.29 -8.05
CA LEU A 154 0.83 -8.11 -8.33
C LEU A 154 -0.34 -7.27 -8.86
N LEU A 155 -0.62 -6.13 -8.23
CA LEU A 155 -1.68 -5.22 -8.67
C LEU A 155 -1.46 -4.70 -10.08
N GLN A 156 -0.24 -4.25 -10.38
CA GLN A 156 0.13 -3.77 -11.70
C GLN A 156 0.03 -4.88 -12.76
N HIS A 157 0.49 -6.10 -12.42
CA HIS A 157 0.38 -7.24 -13.32
C HIS A 157 -1.10 -7.57 -13.63
N ARG A 158 -1.96 -7.65 -12.60
CA ARG A 158 -3.40 -7.91 -12.82
C ARG A 158 -4.08 -6.77 -13.56
N GLY A 159 -3.76 -5.55 -13.21
CA GLY A 159 -4.27 -4.37 -13.90
C GLY A 159 -3.88 -4.32 -15.37
N TYR A 160 -2.65 -4.69 -15.71
CA TYR A 160 -2.19 -4.77 -17.10
C TYR A 160 -2.89 -5.89 -17.89
N VAL A 161 -3.15 -7.05 -17.26
CA VAL A 161 -3.83 -8.18 -17.90
C VAL A 161 -5.32 -7.92 -18.12
N LEU A 162 -5.99 -7.22 -17.20
CA LEU A 162 -7.45 -7.00 -17.21
C LEU A 162 -7.85 -5.69 -17.89
N LEU A 163 -6.99 -4.68 -17.77
CA LEU A 163 -7.24 -3.30 -18.17
C LEU A 163 -6.05 -2.80 -19.00
N SER A 164 -6.00 -1.50 -19.27
CA SER A 164 -4.75 -0.86 -19.70
C SER A 164 -3.94 -0.40 -18.47
N ALA A 165 -2.65 -0.16 -18.64
CA ALA A 165 -1.79 0.34 -17.57
C ALA A 165 -2.33 1.65 -16.96
N GLY A 166 -2.80 2.58 -17.81
CA GLY A 166 -3.35 3.86 -17.36
C GLY A 166 -4.63 3.71 -16.52
N HIS A 167 -5.56 2.87 -16.95
CA HIS A 167 -6.80 2.61 -16.19
C HIS A 167 -6.53 1.93 -14.85
N SER A 168 -5.60 0.97 -14.81
CA SER A 168 -5.21 0.31 -13.58
C SER A 168 -4.61 1.28 -12.57
N ILE A 169 -3.68 2.13 -13.00
CA ILE A 169 -3.06 3.17 -12.16
C ILE A 169 -4.10 4.17 -11.66
N ALA A 170 -5.06 4.57 -12.51
CA ALA A 170 -6.14 5.48 -12.11
C ALA A 170 -7.01 4.89 -11.00
N VAL A 171 -7.41 3.62 -11.12
CA VAL A 171 -8.20 2.91 -10.09
C VAL A 171 -7.39 2.77 -8.80
N GLN A 172 -6.12 2.39 -8.89
CA GLN A 172 -5.23 2.28 -7.74
C GLN A 172 -5.12 3.62 -7.00
N ASN A 173 -4.73 4.69 -7.70
CA ASN A 173 -4.56 6.02 -7.11
C ASN A 173 -5.86 6.55 -6.48
N PHE A 174 -7.01 6.30 -7.11
CA PHE A 174 -8.31 6.68 -6.55
C PHE A 174 -8.55 6.02 -5.19
N ASN A 175 -8.37 4.70 -5.09
CA ASN A 175 -8.55 3.96 -3.84
C ASN A 175 -7.57 4.40 -2.76
N GLU A 176 -6.29 4.55 -3.12
CA GLU A 176 -5.23 4.97 -2.21
C GLU A 176 -5.50 6.36 -1.65
N ASN A 177 -5.85 7.34 -2.51
CA ASN A 177 -6.13 8.71 -2.06
C ASN A 177 -7.40 8.79 -1.18
N ILE A 178 -8.46 8.05 -1.51
CA ILE A 178 -9.64 7.98 -0.63
C ILE A 178 -9.26 7.38 0.72
N SER A 179 -8.48 6.30 0.74
CA SER A 179 -8.01 5.69 1.98
C SER A 179 -7.19 6.67 2.83
N ILE A 180 -6.26 7.39 2.21
CA ILE A 180 -5.46 8.43 2.88
C ILE A 180 -6.37 9.48 3.52
N LEU A 181 -7.34 10.04 2.76
CA LEU A 181 -8.25 11.06 3.25
C LEU A 181 -9.11 10.55 4.41
N VAL A 182 -9.70 9.37 4.29
CA VAL A 182 -10.54 8.77 5.33
C VAL A 182 -9.73 8.50 6.59
N MET A 183 -8.56 7.88 6.46
CA MET A 183 -7.71 7.53 7.58
C MET A 183 -7.17 8.76 8.31
N LEU A 184 -6.77 9.80 7.57
CA LEU A 184 -6.35 11.08 8.17
C LEU A 184 -7.51 11.81 8.84
N ALA A 185 -8.72 11.75 8.29
CA ALA A 185 -9.92 12.33 8.92
C ALA A 185 -10.24 11.64 10.24
N ILE A 186 -10.16 10.29 10.28
CA ILE A 186 -10.35 9.51 11.51
C ILE A 186 -9.27 9.88 12.54
N TYR A 187 -8.00 9.88 12.15
CA TYR A 187 -6.89 10.26 13.02
C TYR A 187 -7.05 11.68 13.57
N SER A 188 -7.36 12.65 12.71
CA SER A 188 -7.60 14.04 13.11
C SER A 188 -8.77 14.17 14.09
N SER A 189 -9.84 13.40 13.90
CA SER A 189 -10.98 13.36 14.82
C SER A 189 -10.59 12.80 16.18
N MET A 190 -9.76 11.76 16.23
CA MET A 190 -9.25 11.20 17.49
C MET A 190 -8.37 12.20 18.25
N ILE A 191 -7.51 12.94 17.55
CA ILE A 191 -6.68 14.00 18.15
C ILE A 191 -7.56 15.14 18.70
N ARG A 192 -8.57 15.59 17.94
CA ARG A 192 -9.51 16.63 18.40
C ARG A 192 -10.32 16.20 19.61
N ALA A 193 -10.65 14.92 19.71
CA ALA A 193 -11.33 14.34 20.87
C ALA A 193 -10.38 14.15 22.08
N SER A 194 -9.12 14.63 21.99
CA SER A 194 -8.09 14.52 23.04
C SER A 194 -7.85 13.08 23.50
N ILE A 195 -7.99 12.12 22.59
CA ILE A 195 -7.70 10.71 22.89
C ILE A 195 -6.20 10.57 23.12
N HIS A 196 -5.85 9.84 24.17
CA HIS A 196 -4.45 9.63 24.53
C HIS A 196 -3.68 8.90 23.41
N ILE A 197 -2.44 9.34 23.13
CA ILE A 197 -1.64 8.84 21.99
C ILE A 197 -1.47 7.32 22.01
N ASN A 198 -1.28 6.71 23.18
CA ASN A 198 -1.15 5.26 23.29
C ASN A 198 -2.43 4.53 22.88
N THR A 199 -3.61 5.08 23.17
CA THR A 199 -4.91 4.54 22.72
C THR A 199 -5.02 4.61 21.20
N ILE A 200 -4.56 5.71 20.60
CA ILE A 200 -4.55 5.87 19.13
C ILE A 200 -3.62 4.84 18.50
N ILE A 201 -2.42 4.61 19.06
CA ILE A 201 -1.47 3.59 18.57
C ILE A 201 -2.10 2.19 18.62
N ILE A 202 -2.72 1.83 19.74
CA ILE A 202 -3.37 0.53 19.92
C ILE A 202 -4.53 0.37 18.92
N ALA A 203 -5.41 1.37 18.83
CA ALA A 203 -6.55 1.35 17.92
C ALA A 203 -6.10 1.22 16.46
N PHE A 204 -5.07 1.99 16.07
CA PHE A 204 -4.49 1.94 14.74
C PHE A 204 -3.83 0.59 14.43
N GLY A 205 -2.97 0.10 15.32
CA GLY A 205 -2.31 -1.20 15.15
C GLY A 205 -3.33 -2.35 15.08
N THR A 206 -4.35 -2.32 15.96
CA THR A 206 -5.46 -3.30 15.94
C THR A 206 -6.24 -3.23 14.63
N PHE A 207 -6.54 -2.03 14.13
CA PHE A 207 -7.19 -1.85 12.84
C PHE A 207 -6.39 -2.49 11.70
N VAL A 208 -5.07 -2.26 11.65
CA VAL A 208 -4.19 -2.85 10.63
C VAL A 208 -4.18 -4.38 10.75
N VAL A 209 -4.02 -4.93 11.96
CA VAL A 209 -4.03 -6.39 12.21
C VAL A 209 -5.34 -7.00 11.74
N VAL A 210 -6.48 -6.47 12.18
CA VAL A 210 -7.82 -7.01 11.87
C VAL A 210 -8.09 -6.94 10.36
N THR A 211 -7.77 -5.81 9.74
CA THR A 211 -8.00 -5.63 8.29
C THR A 211 -7.11 -6.57 7.49
N MET A 212 -5.81 -6.68 7.83
CA MET A 212 -4.90 -7.60 7.15
C MET A 212 -5.28 -9.06 7.36
N PHE A 213 -5.72 -9.43 8.56
CA PHE A 213 -6.24 -10.76 8.82
C PHE A 213 -7.49 -11.07 7.97
N SER A 214 -8.40 -10.09 7.83
CA SER A 214 -9.59 -10.21 6.98
C SER A 214 -9.22 -10.40 5.50
N VAL A 215 -8.17 -9.71 5.03
CA VAL A 215 -7.63 -9.89 3.66
C VAL A 215 -7.07 -11.29 3.47
N ILE A 216 -6.34 -11.83 4.46
CA ILE A 216 -5.82 -13.21 4.43
C ILE A 216 -6.98 -14.22 4.38
N LEU A 217 -8.00 -14.05 5.21
CA LEU A 217 -9.20 -14.91 5.19
C LEU A 217 -9.89 -14.84 3.84
N ARG A 218 -10.03 -13.65 3.28
CA ARG A 218 -10.62 -13.46 1.93
C ARG A 218 -9.80 -14.15 0.86
N HIS A 219 -8.47 -14.04 0.94
CA HIS A 219 -7.58 -14.74 0.01
C HIS A 219 -7.76 -16.26 0.11
N ARG A 220 -7.74 -16.84 1.33
CA ARG A 220 -7.97 -18.27 1.54
C ARG A 220 -9.32 -18.72 1.01
N TYR A 221 -10.38 -17.96 1.26
CA TYR A 221 -11.71 -18.23 0.73
C TYR A 221 -11.76 -18.21 -0.80
N ASN A 222 -11.07 -17.25 -1.44
CA ASN A 222 -10.97 -17.20 -2.89
C ASN A 222 -10.28 -18.44 -3.45
N GLN A 223 -9.19 -18.88 -2.80
CA GLN A 223 -8.42 -20.06 -3.22
C GLN A 223 -9.21 -21.37 -3.03
N SER A 224 -10.01 -21.51 -1.98
CA SER A 224 -10.83 -22.72 -1.77
C SER A 224 -11.89 -22.91 -2.85
N ARG A 225 -12.31 -21.85 -3.54
CA ARG A 225 -13.32 -21.92 -4.60
C ARG A 225 -12.74 -22.11 -6.01
N SER A 226 -11.55 -21.61 -6.24
CA SER A 226 -10.79 -21.85 -7.49
C SER A 226 -9.36 -21.42 -7.27
N ASP A 227 -8.43 -22.21 -7.74
CA ASP A 227 -7.03 -21.84 -7.78
C ASP A 227 -6.84 -20.64 -8.69
N SER A 228 -6.46 -19.49 -8.10
CA SER A 228 -6.19 -18.25 -8.85
C SER A 228 -4.69 -18.02 -9.08
N LEU A 229 -3.82 -18.86 -8.49
CA LEU A 229 -2.37 -18.69 -8.63
C LEU A 229 -1.88 -18.93 -10.05
N HIS A 230 -2.57 -19.77 -10.83
CA HIS A 230 -2.26 -19.98 -12.25
C HIS A 230 -2.43 -18.70 -13.08
N LEU A 231 -3.24 -17.73 -12.61
CA LEU A 231 -3.42 -16.43 -13.27
C LEU A 231 -2.19 -15.53 -13.18
N ILE A 232 -1.24 -15.86 -12.28
CA ILE A 232 -0.01 -15.10 -12.12
C ILE A 232 0.98 -15.51 -13.20
N GLY A 233 1.36 -14.57 -14.06
CA GLY A 233 2.27 -14.80 -15.19
C GLY A 233 1.58 -15.17 -16.51
N MET A 234 0.24 -15.10 -16.57
CA MET A 234 -0.46 -15.13 -17.86
C MET A 234 -0.04 -13.91 -18.68
N LYS A 235 0.35 -14.15 -19.93
CA LYS A 235 0.57 -13.09 -20.90
C LYS A 235 -0.78 -12.54 -21.34
N THR A 236 -0.84 -11.23 -21.62
CA THR A 236 -1.97 -10.61 -22.31
C THR A 236 -2.20 -11.32 -23.64
N ASP A 237 -3.44 -11.69 -23.93
CA ASP A 237 -3.82 -12.07 -25.27
C ASP A 237 -3.78 -10.80 -26.16
N PRO A 238 -2.87 -10.72 -27.15
CA PRO A 238 -2.77 -9.54 -28.01
C PRO A 238 -4.04 -9.25 -28.83
N GLN A 239 -4.97 -10.21 -28.87
CA GLN A 239 -6.23 -10.10 -29.61
C GLN A 239 -7.43 -9.64 -28.75
N ARG A 240 -7.29 -9.54 -27.46
CA ARG A 240 -8.30 -8.87 -26.62
C ARG A 240 -8.13 -7.36 -26.77
N GLY A 241 -8.90 -6.78 -27.70
CA GLY A 241 -9.09 -5.34 -27.73
C GLY A 241 -9.49 -4.87 -26.33
N TYR A 242 -8.80 -3.85 -25.80
CA TYR A 242 -9.18 -3.19 -24.56
C TYR A 242 -10.61 -2.68 -24.69
N PRO A 243 -11.50 -2.86 -23.67
CA PRO A 243 -12.84 -2.32 -23.70
C PRO A 243 -12.85 -0.81 -23.81
#